data_2857562a827b3cb4864bab8b098220dd
#
_entry.id   2857562a827b3cb4864bab8b098220dd
#
_cell.length_a   1.000
_cell.length_b   1.000
_cell.length_c   1.000
_cell.angle_alpha   90.00
_cell.angle_beta   90.00
_cell.angle_gamma   90.00
#
_symmetry.space_group_name_H-M   'P 1'
#
loop_
_entity.id
_entity.type
_entity.pdbx_description
1 polymer ?
#
loop_
_entity_poly.entity_id
_entity_poly.type
_entity_poly.pdbx_seq_one_letter_code
_entity_poly.pdbx_strand_id
1 'polypeptide(L)'
;MVLCSVAMALPAAASADATDDYPIPNRMLKTTCTAEQIMAAARDVEPVYYERYMIDYNNKAPDIHQAVQDRIHWFYSMDFAGRRAYSEEIATNIYGEPLAFRWPNWAKLFFNNKGVAARTTDICNQYPSGDMSVWVW
;
A
#
# COMPACT_ATOMS: atom_id res chain seq x y z
N MET A 1 39.62 -19.58 -31.48
CA MET A 1 39.48 -18.61 -30.37
C MET A 1 38.06 -18.16 -30.32
N VAL A 2 37.27 -18.79 -29.46
CA VAL A 2 35.87 -18.49 -29.30
C VAL A 2 35.78 -17.38 -28.27
N LEU A 3 35.53 -16.18 -28.73
CA LEU A 3 35.05 -15.10 -27.84
C LEU A 3 33.63 -15.44 -27.46
N CYS A 4 33.47 -16.09 -26.32
CA CYS A 4 32.21 -16.03 -25.63
C CYS A 4 32.02 -14.60 -25.15
N SER A 5 31.41 -13.77 -25.98
CA SER A 5 30.71 -12.64 -25.48
C SER A 5 29.54 -13.19 -24.70
N VAL A 6 29.79 -13.40 -23.43
CA VAL A 6 28.65 -13.50 -22.48
C VAL A 6 27.95 -12.17 -22.56
N ALA A 7 26.93 -12.11 -23.39
CA ALA A 7 25.95 -11.06 -23.25
C ALA A 7 25.39 -11.26 -21.84
N MET A 8 25.96 -10.55 -20.90
CA MET A 8 25.33 -10.34 -19.61
C MET A 8 24.06 -9.59 -19.92
N ALA A 9 23.01 -10.34 -20.24
CA ALA A 9 21.68 -9.81 -20.12
C ALA A 9 21.52 -9.46 -18.65
N LEU A 10 21.80 -8.22 -18.31
CA LEU A 10 21.34 -7.64 -17.07
C LEU A 10 19.84 -7.91 -17.02
N PRO A 11 19.38 -8.61 -16.00
CA PRO A 11 17.97 -8.91 -15.92
C PRO A 11 17.20 -7.60 -16.05
N ALA A 12 16.28 -7.55 -16.98
CA ALA A 12 15.35 -6.42 -17.15
C ALA A 12 14.64 -6.05 -15.84
N ALA A 13 14.65 -6.97 -14.87
CA ALA A 13 14.21 -6.75 -13.50
C ALA A 13 15.03 -5.69 -12.74
N ALA A 14 16.23 -5.32 -13.20
CA ALA A 14 17.02 -4.27 -12.56
C ALA A 14 16.50 -2.87 -12.89
N SER A 15 15.71 -2.69 -13.93
CA SER A 15 15.00 -1.45 -14.23
C SER A 15 13.56 -1.61 -13.77
N ALA A 16 13.33 -1.33 -12.47
CA ALA A 16 11.98 -1.15 -11.99
C ALA A 16 11.33 -0.05 -12.84
N ASP A 17 10.29 -0.42 -13.57
CA ASP A 17 9.44 0.55 -14.24
C ASP A 17 8.92 1.52 -13.16
N ALA A 18 8.95 2.81 -13.42
CA ALA A 18 8.43 3.82 -12.50
C ALA A 18 6.98 3.53 -12.08
N THR A 19 6.21 2.83 -12.93
CA THR A 19 4.84 2.40 -12.64
C THR A 19 4.77 1.27 -11.61
N ASP A 20 5.85 0.55 -11.35
CA ASP A 20 5.85 -0.53 -10.35
C ASP A 20 5.62 -0.03 -8.93
N ASP A 21 6.01 1.22 -8.64
CA ASP A 21 5.85 1.86 -7.34
C ASP A 21 4.87 3.04 -7.37
N TYR A 22 4.11 3.21 -8.46
CA TYR A 22 3.17 4.32 -8.59
C TYR A 22 1.86 3.84 -9.24
N PRO A 23 0.71 4.29 -8.74
CA PRO A 23 0.50 5.08 -7.52
C PRO A 23 0.66 4.28 -6.24
N ILE A 24 0.65 2.95 -6.32
CA ILE A 24 0.78 2.06 -5.16
C ILE A 24 2.15 1.40 -5.16
N PRO A 25 2.91 1.52 -4.05
CA PRO A 25 4.21 0.88 -3.95
C PRO A 25 4.14 -0.65 -4.18
N ASN A 26 5.11 -1.18 -4.90
CA ASN A 26 5.17 -2.59 -5.23
C ASN A 26 5.15 -3.51 -3.98
N ARG A 27 5.73 -3.06 -2.87
CA ARG A 27 5.67 -3.76 -1.58
C ARG A 27 4.24 -3.98 -1.11
N MET A 28 3.35 -3.02 -1.34
CA MET A 28 1.93 -3.14 -0.99
C MET A 28 1.17 -4.03 -1.98
N LEU A 29 1.61 -4.10 -3.23
CA LEU A 29 1.04 -5.01 -4.22
C LEU A 29 1.39 -6.48 -3.90
N LYS A 30 2.55 -6.73 -3.31
CA LYS A 30 3.10 -8.08 -3.09
C LYS A 30 2.89 -8.63 -1.69
N THR A 31 2.69 -7.77 -0.70
CA THR A 31 2.60 -8.24 0.69
C THR A 31 1.45 -9.20 0.89
N THR A 32 1.67 -10.21 1.73
CA THR A 32 0.63 -11.12 2.20
C THR A 32 -0.02 -10.65 3.50
N CYS A 33 0.46 -9.54 4.07
CA CYS A 33 -0.11 -8.96 5.28
C CYS A 33 -1.50 -8.38 5.05
N THR A 34 -2.28 -8.34 6.11
CA THR A 34 -3.55 -7.61 6.14
C THR A 34 -3.32 -6.12 6.38
N ALA A 35 -4.34 -5.31 6.14
CA ALA A 35 -4.30 -3.88 6.46
C ALA A 35 -3.95 -3.63 7.92
N GLU A 36 -4.54 -4.41 8.83
CA GLU A 36 -4.31 -4.29 10.28
C GLU A 36 -2.88 -4.60 10.67
N GLN A 37 -2.26 -5.59 10.03
CA GLN A 37 -0.83 -5.89 10.24
C GLN A 37 0.06 -4.73 9.79
N ILE A 38 -0.25 -4.11 8.65
CA ILE A 38 0.49 -2.96 8.14
C ILE A 38 0.32 -1.76 9.06
N MET A 39 -0.89 -1.51 9.54
CA MET A 39 -1.15 -0.40 10.47
C MET A 39 -0.45 -0.60 11.81
N ALA A 40 -0.45 -1.82 12.34
CA ALA A 40 0.28 -2.14 13.57
C ALA A 40 1.78 -1.93 13.40
N ALA A 41 2.34 -2.37 12.28
CA ALA A 41 3.74 -2.12 11.95
C ALA A 41 4.04 -0.62 11.84
N ALA A 42 3.18 0.14 11.17
CA ALA A 42 3.33 1.58 11.03
C ALA A 42 3.30 2.30 12.38
N ARG A 43 2.41 1.88 13.27
CA ARG A 43 2.34 2.43 14.63
C ARG A 43 3.66 2.28 15.39
N ASP A 44 4.36 1.17 15.17
CA ASP A 44 5.63 0.89 15.86
C ASP A 44 6.84 1.53 15.18
N VAL A 45 6.95 1.48 13.85
CA VAL A 45 8.15 1.92 13.13
C VAL A 45 7.99 3.23 12.35
N GLU A 46 6.76 3.69 12.18
CA GLU A 46 6.42 4.96 11.53
C GLU A 46 5.36 5.72 12.35
N PRO A 47 5.62 5.94 13.65
CA PRO A 47 4.59 6.44 14.56
C PRO A 47 4.05 7.81 14.16
N VAL A 48 4.89 8.70 13.63
CA VAL A 48 4.44 10.03 13.21
C VAL A 48 3.53 9.92 11.99
N TYR A 49 3.85 9.04 11.06
CA TYR A 49 3.04 8.83 9.85
C TYR A 49 1.69 8.21 10.20
N TYR A 50 1.70 7.19 11.07
CA TYR A 50 0.49 6.56 11.59
C TYR A 50 -0.40 7.57 12.33
N GLU A 51 0.18 8.35 13.24
CA GLU A 51 -0.53 9.34 14.02
C GLU A 51 -1.21 10.39 13.14
N ARG A 52 -0.49 10.93 12.17
CA ARG A 52 -1.06 11.93 11.24
C ARG A 52 -2.20 11.36 10.42
N TYR A 53 -2.06 10.13 9.97
CA TYR A 53 -3.14 9.45 9.25
C TYR A 53 -4.38 9.28 10.13
N MET A 54 -4.19 8.86 11.39
CA MET A 54 -5.30 8.62 12.31
C MET A 54 -5.97 9.90 12.82
N ILE A 55 -5.23 10.99 12.97
CA ILE A 55 -5.82 12.30 13.26
C ILE A 55 -6.78 12.71 12.14
N ASP A 56 -6.34 12.57 10.90
CA ASP A 56 -7.15 12.91 9.74
C ASP A 56 -8.36 11.97 9.61
N TYR A 57 -8.14 10.66 9.80
CA TYR A 57 -9.20 9.67 9.85
C TYR A 57 -10.27 10.01 10.90
N ASN A 58 -9.86 10.33 12.12
CA ASN A 58 -10.78 10.65 13.21
C ASN A 58 -11.61 11.91 12.95
N ASN A 59 -11.13 12.81 12.09
CA ASN A 59 -11.86 14.00 11.69
C ASN A 59 -12.91 13.74 10.59
N LYS A 60 -13.00 12.52 10.08
CA LYS A 60 -13.98 12.15 9.06
C LYS A 60 -15.23 11.55 9.70
N ALA A 61 -16.33 11.61 8.97
CA ALA A 61 -17.59 11.05 9.40
C ALA A 61 -17.54 9.51 9.47
N PRO A 62 -18.39 8.87 10.29
CA PRO A 62 -18.40 7.42 10.44
C PRO A 62 -18.61 6.63 9.14
N ASP A 63 -19.38 7.18 8.19
CA ASP A 63 -19.59 6.55 6.88
C ASP A 63 -18.32 6.51 6.05
N ILE A 64 -17.44 7.51 6.19
CA ILE A 64 -16.12 7.53 5.54
C ILE A 64 -15.20 6.50 6.20
N HIS A 65 -15.21 6.38 7.53
CA HIS A 65 -14.48 5.34 8.25
C HIS A 65 -14.81 3.96 7.69
N GLN A 66 -16.08 3.64 7.55
CA GLN A 66 -16.51 2.35 7.04
C GLN A 66 -16.12 2.16 5.59
N ALA A 67 -16.30 3.18 4.75
CA ALA A 67 -15.95 3.11 3.34
C ALA A 67 -14.44 2.87 3.14
N VAL A 68 -13.60 3.51 3.93
CA VAL A 68 -12.14 3.33 3.89
C VAL A 68 -11.75 1.93 4.32
N GLN A 69 -12.27 1.44 5.45
CA GLN A 69 -12.01 0.08 5.92
C GLN A 69 -12.42 -0.95 4.86
N ASP A 70 -13.61 -0.82 4.30
CA ASP A 70 -14.12 -1.74 3.29
C ASP A 70 -13.23 -1.76 2.04
N ARG A 71 -12.82 -0.58 1.58
CA ARG A 71 -11.98 -0.49 0.37
C ARG A 71 -10.58 -1.04 0.62
N ILE A 72 -9.98 -0.75 1.74
CA ILE A 72 -8.65 -1.26 2.10
C ILE A 72 -8.70 -2.79 2.28
N HIS A 73 -9.71 -3.32 2.96
CA HIS A 73 -9.88 -4.76 3.10
C HIS A 73 -10.08 -5.44 1.74
N TRP A 74 -10.88 -4.84 0.86
CA TRP A 74 -11.04 -5.32 -0.50
C TRP A 74 -9.71 -5.37 -1.25
N PHE A 75 -8.89 -4.31 -1.15
CA PHE A 75 -7.59 -4.26 -1.80
C PHE A 75 -6.68 -5.41 -1.34
N TYR A 76 -6.56 -5.62 -0.03
CA TYR A 76 -5.72 -6.69 0.51
C TYR A 76 -6.32 -8.10 0.36
N SER A 77 -7.58 -8.21 -0.01
CA SER A 77 -8.19 -9.50 -0.37
C SER A 77 -7.80 -10.00 -1.75
N MET A 78 -7.32 -9.10 -2.61
CA MET A 78 -6.90 -9.44 -3.97
C MET A 78 -5.48 -10.01 -4.00
N ASP A 79 -5.18 -10.78 -5.05
CA ASP A 79 -3.82 -11.18 -5.38
C ASP A 79 -3.02 -10.01 -6.02
N PHE A 80 -1.76 -10.27 -6.32
CA PHE A 80 -0.89 -9.28 -6.94
C PHE A 80 -1.48 -8.71 -8.24
N ALA A 81 -1.99 -9.59 -9.11
CA ALA A 81 -2.52 -9.17 -10.41
C ALA A 81 -3.72 -8.23 -10.25
N GLY A 82 -4.61 -8.52 -9.31
CA GLY A 82 -5.76 -7.67 -9.00
C GLY A 82 -5.35 -6.32 -8.44
N ARG A 83 -4.42 -6.32 -7.49
CA ARG A 83 -3.88 -5.09 -6.91
C ARG A 83 -3.16 -4.24 -7.95
N ARG A 84 -2.39 -4.86 -8.83
CA ARG A 84 -1.68 -4.19 -9.92
C ARG A 84 -2.66 -3.53 -10.89
N ALA A 85 -3.70 -4.26 -11.30
CA ALA A 85 -4.74 -3.73 -12.19
C ALA A 85 -5.44 -2.50 -11.57
N TYR A 86 -5.76 -2.56 -10.29
CA TYR A 86 -6.33 -1.43 -9.55
C TYR A 86 -5.37 -0.24 -9.51
N SER A 87 -4.09 -0.49 -9.23
CA SER A 87 -3.06 0.56 -9.22
C SER A 87 -2.95 1.26 -10.57
N GLU A 88 -2.92 0.51 -11.65
CA GLU A 88 -2.86 1.06 -13.01
C GLU A 88 -4.13 1.86 -13.35
N GLU A 89 -5.29 1.37 -12.95
CA GLU A 89 -6.55 2.06 -13.20
C GLU A 89 -6.60 3.42 -12.51
N ILE A 90 -6.25 3.51 -11.23
CA ILE A 90 -6.29 4.79 -10.50
C ILE A 90 -5.20 5.76 -10.96
N ALA A 91 -4.11 5.28 -11.56
CA ALA A 91 -3.09 6.13 -12.15
C ALA A 91 -3.60 6.87 -13.39
N THR A 92 -4.50 6.24 -14.17
CA THR A 92 -5.02 6.79 -15.42
C THR A 92 -6.42 7.37 -15.28
N ASN A 93 -7.20 6.92 -14.31
CA ASN A 93 -8.58 7.32 -14.09
C ASN A 93 -8.90 7.40 -12.60
N ILE A 94 -8.55 8.52 -11.98
CA ILE A 94 -8.83 8.75 -10.56
C ILE A 94 -10.34 8.79 -10.26
N TYR A 95 -11.18 9.09 -11.25
CA TYR A 95 -12.63 9.07 -11.09
C TYR A 95 -13.19 7.68 -10.81
N GLY A 96 -12.41 6.63 -11.10
CA GLY A 96 -12.74 5.25 -10.72
C GLY A 96 -12.65 4.97 -9.21
N GLU A 97 -12.11 5.91 -8.40
CA GLU A 97 -12.01 5.78 -6.96
C GLU A 97 -12.75 6.93 -6.25
N PRO A 98 -14.04 6.75 -5.93
CA PRO A 98 -14.84 7.80 -5.29
C PRO A 98 -14.31 8.27 -3.94
N LEU A 99 -13.61 7.42 -3.19
CA LEU A 99 -13.02 7.81 -1.90
C LEU A 99 -12.01 8.94 -2.04
N ALA A 100 -11.29 9.03 -3.15
CA ALA A 100 -10.32 10.08 -3.41
C ALA A 100 -10.93 11.49 -3.39
N PHE A 101 -12.24 11.60 -3.68
CA PHE A 101 -12.97 12.88 -3.65
C PHE A 101 -13.57 13.18 -2.28
N ARG A 102 -13.81 12.14 -1.47
CA ARG A 102 -14.36 12.30 -0.13
C ARG A 102 -13.28 12.55 0.92
N TRP A 103 -12.13 11.92 0.72
CA TRP A 103 -10.94 12.10 1.56
C TRP A 103 -9.69 11.85 0.71
N PRO A 104 -9.03 12.89 0.19
CA PRO A 104 -7.85 12.71 -0.70
C PRO A 104 -6.72 11.87 -0.10
N ASN A 105 -6.57 11.87 1.22
CA ASN A 105 -5.54 11.12 1.93
C ASN A 105 -6.01 9.74 2.45
N TRP A 106 -7.15 9.24 1.96
CA TRP A 106 -7.79 8.04 2.49
C TRP A 106 -6.89 6.80 2.55
N ALA A 107 -5.94 6.72 1.65
CA ALA A 107 -5.02 5.57 1.54
C ALA A 107 -3.56 5.96 1.78
N LYS A 108 -3.30 7.14 2.33
CA LYS A 108 -1.95 7.69 2.45
C LYS A 108 -1.00 6.76 3.21
N LEU A 109 -1.47 6.08 4.24
CA LEU A 109 -0.67 5.15 5.03
C LEU A 109 -0.23 3.92 4.21
N PHE A 110 -1.02 3.54 3.22
CA PHE A 110 -0.84 2.32 2.45
C PHE A 110 -0.18 2.56 1.09
N PHE A 111 -0.50 3.66 0.43
CA PHE A 111 -0.20 3.83 -0.99
C PHE A 111 0.82 4.93 -1.31
N ASN A 112 1.01 5.90 -0.44
CA ASN A 112 1.65 7.14 -0.84
C ASN A 112 3.16 7.23 -0.55
N ASN A 113 3.74 6.28 0.18
CA ASN A 113 5.14 6.40 0.56
C ASN A 113 5.85 5.05 0.44
N LYS A 114 6.75 4.99 -0.53
CA LYS A 114 7.57 3.81 -0.81
C LYS A 114 8.44 3.40 0.38
N GLY A 115 9.01 4.35 1.11
CA GLY A 115 9.82 4.07 2.29
C GLY A 115 9.00 3.51 3.45
N VAL A 116 7.83 4.08 3.70
CA VAL A 116 6.88 3.56 4.71
C VAL A 116 6.41 2.16 4.31
N ALA A 117 6.09 1.96 3.04
CA ALA A 117 5.70 0.64 2.53
C ALA A 117 6.80 -0.41 2.77
N ALA A 118 8.05 -0.06 2.49
CA ALA A 118 9.18 -0.98 2.71
C ALA A 118 9.33 -1.34 4.19
N ARG A 119 9.36 -0.34 5.07
CA ARG A 119 9.58 -0.58 6.51
C ARG A 119 8.42 -1.33 7.17
N THR A 120 7.19 -1.02 6.80
CA THR A 120 6.02 -1.69 7.36
C THR A 120 5.87 -3.12 6.86
N THR A 121 6.07 -3.36 5.56
CA THR A 121 5.95 -4.70 4.99
C THR A 121 7.08 -5.63 5.41
N ASP A 122 8.24 -5.10 5.80
CA ASP A 122 9.35 -5.91 6.30
C ASP A 122 9.02 -6.64 7.61
N ILE A 123 8.12 -6.09 8.43
CA ILE A 123 7.82 -6.63 9.76
C ILE A 123 6.33 -6.93 10.00
N CYS A 124 5.45 -6.61 9.06
CA CYS A 124 4.00 -6.66 9.30
C CYS A 124 3.49 -8.07 9.68
N ASN A 125 4.14 -9.13 9.24
CA ASN A 125 3.76 -10.50 9.58
C ASN A 125 3.98 -10.88 11.05
N GLN A 126 4.65 -10.03 11.83
CA GLN A 126 4.85 -10.22 13.27
C GLN A 126 3.62 -9.80 14.10
N TYR A 127 2.65 -9.16 13.48
CA TYR A 127 1.45 -8.63 14.15
C TYR A 127 0.22 -9.49 13.86
N PRO A 128 -0.79 -9.44 14.75
CA PRO A 128 -2.05 -10.15 14.51
C PRO A 128 -2.75 -9.67 13.23
N SER A 129 -3.31 -10.61 12.47
CA SER A 129 -3.90 -10.31 11.15
C SER A 129 -5.24 -9.58 11.22
N GLY A 130 -5.93 -9.61 12.37
CA GLY A 130 -7.27 -9.06 12.51
C GLY A 130 -7.45 -8.10 13.68
N ASP A 131 -6.39 -7.46 14.14
CA ASP A 131 -6.46 -6.53 15.27
C ASP A 131 -7.08 -5.19 14.84
N MET A 132 -8.39 -5.06 15.03
CA MET A 132 -9.13 -3.84 14.66
C MET A 132 -8.83 -2.65 15.56
N SER A 133 -8.12 -2.83 16.69
CA SER A 133 -7.74 -1.73 17.57
C SER A 133 -6.79 -0.72 16.89
N VAL A 134 -6.12 -1.14 15.81
CA VAL A 134 -5.27 -0.25 15.01
C VAL A 134 -6.03 0.89 14.35
N TRP A 135 -7.36 0.76 14.18
CA TRP A 135 -8.23 1.81 13.65
C TRP A 135 -8.75 2.77 14.73
N VAL A 136 -8.32 2.58 15.95
CA VAL A 136 -8.72 3.43 17.11
C VAL A 136 -7.48 4.13 17.65
N TRP A 137 -7.53 5.46 17.61
CA TRP A 137 -6.41 6.29 18.08
C TRP A 137 -6.89 7.54 18.82
#